data_0ffe2174b727451b3f3afe8ec387e646
#
_entry.id   0ffe2174b727451b3f3afe8ec387e646
#
_cell.length_a   1.000
_cell.length_b   1.000
_cell.length_c   1.000
_cell.angle_alpha   90.00
_cell.angle_beta   90.00
_cell.angle_gamma   90.00
#
_symmetry.space_group_name_H-M   'P 1'
#
loop_
_entity.id
_entity.type
_entity.pdbx_description
1 polymer ?
#
loop_
_entity_poly.entity_id
_entity_poly.type
_entity_poly.pdbx_seq_one_letter_code
_entity_poly.pdbx_strand_id
1 'polypeptide(L)'
;GHFLFNLGWGDAVMVDQGSSATNKSKPVGTGPFVFKRWVSGDRVELGSNPNYWGEKPALKTATFKFIPDAAAAVAAIMAGDVDAFANFPAPEMAGQFKNDSRFSVVEGSTEGETILSTNNQKVPFNDLRVRRAIAHALNAQEIVDGAMFGYGTPIGTHFAPHHPAYVDLKGLYPHDPEKAKALLAEAGFPNGLKATLKLPPPTYARRGGEVIQAQMAKVGIELELIPVEWAQWLDQVFRNKDFDLTIVSHTEPMDIGIYTRPDYYFLYQNPGFNAIIETLNVT
;
A
#
# COMPACT_ATOMS: atom_id res chain seq x y z
N GLY A 1 -1.56 11.63 23.21
CA GLY A 1 -1.78 11.94 21.80
C GLY A 1 -0.52 11.72 20.97
N HIS A 2 -0.66 11.43 19.69
CA HIS A 2 0.43 11.03 18.80
C HIS A 2 1.31 12.20 18.27
N PHE A 3 1.26 13.38 18.87
CA PHE A 3 1.95 14.58 18.37
C PHE A 3 3.45 14.40 18.19
N LEU A 4 4.15 13.90 19.22
CA LEU A 4 5.61 13.67 19.13
C LEU A 4 5.95 12.54 18.16
N PHE A 5 5.12 11.52 18.10
CA PHE A 5 5.26 10.43 17.13
C PHE A 5 5.18 10.96 15.68
N ASN A 6 4.14 11.77 15.40
CA ASN A 6 3.94 12.36 14.07
C ASN A 6 5.05 13.35 13.67
N LEU A 7 5.69 14.03 14.64
CA LEU A 7 6.87 14.87 14.36
C LEU A 7 8.14 14.05 13.97
N GLY A 8 8.21 12.81 14.40
CA GLY A 8 9.31 11.90 14.04
C GLY A 8 9.12 11.20 12.69
N TRP A 9 7.97 11.39 12.06
CA TRP A 9 7.67 10.72 10.81
C TRP A 9 8.31 11.42 9.60
N GLY A 10 8.72 10.62 8.59
CA GLY A 10 9.45 11.11 7.43
C GLY A 10 8.74 12.18 6.60
N ASP A 11 7.41 12.25 6.67
CA ASP A 11 6.61 13.25 5.96
C ASP A 11 6.45 14.58 6.75
N ALA A 12 6.75 14.58 8.06
CA ALA A 12 6.69 15.76 8.92
C ALA A 12 8.02 16.49 8.97
N VAL A 13 8.54 16.93 7.82
CA VAL A 13 9.84 17.55 7.71
C VAL A 13 9.81 19.02 8.16
N MET A 14 10.85 19.44 8.88
CA MET A 14 11.12 20.85 9.14
C MET A 14 11.89 21.44 7.96
N VAL A 15 11.39 22.53 7.40
CA VAL A 15 12.02 23.20 6.26
C VAL A 15 12.51 24.59 6.65
N ASP A 16 13.67 24.97 6.13
CA ASP A 16 14.16 26.35 6.25
C ASP A 16 13.27 27.31 5.43
N GLN A 17 12.91 28.43 6.04
CA GLN A 17 12.06 29.45 5.41
C GLN A 17 12.68 29.99 4.11
N GLY A 18 14.02 30.16 4.08
CA GLY A 18 14.72 30.69 2.91
C GLY A 18 14.70 29.77 1.69
N SER A 19 14.60 28.43 1.91
CA SER A 19 14.58 27.43 0.85
C SER A 19 13.19 26.90 0.52
N SER A 20 12.18 27.20 1.31
CA SER A 20 10.84 26.62 1.23
C SER A 20 10.20 26.70 -0.17
N ALA A 21 10.36 27.85 -0.85
CA ALA A 21 9.82 28.07 -2.18
C ALA A 21 10.43 27.15 -3.27
N THR A 22 11.66 26.67 -3.07
CA THR A 22 12.39 25.84 -4.04
C THR A 22 12.44 24.37 -3.67
N ASN A 23 12.03 23.97 -2.48
CA ASN A 23 12.14 22.60 -1.96
C ASN A 23 11.43 21.56 -2.85
N LYS A 24 10.42 21.95 -3.62
CA LYS A 24 9.75 21.05 -4.59
C LYS A 24 10.71 20.48 -5.64
N SER A 25 11.74 21.23 -6.03
CA SER A 25 12.68 20.84 -7.11
C SER A 25 14.15 20.85 -6.69
N LYS A 26 14.47 21.59 -5.64
CA LYS A 26 15.84 21.72 -5.08
C LYS A 26 15.76 21.70 -3.57
N PRO A 27 15.44 20.54 -2.96
CA PRO A 27 15.29 20.44 -1.52
C PRO A 27 16.59 20.71 -0.79
N VAL A 28 16.50 21.44 0.32
CA VAL A 28 17.59 21.67 1.28
C VAL A 28 17.21 20.96 2.57
N GLY A 29 18.06 20.04 3.01
CA GLY A 29 17.85 19.25 4.22
C GLY A 29 19.11 19.22 5.09
N THR A 30 18.95 18.69 6.32
CA THR A 30 20.03 18.56 7.32
C THR A 30 20.60 17.14 7.39
N GLY A 31 20.20 16.25 6.48
CA GLY A 31 20.60 14.84 6.45
C GLY A 31 22.05 14.60 5.99
N PRO A 32 22.50 13.33 6.00
CA PRO A 32 23.86 12.93 5.63
C PRO A 32 24.17 13.13 4.14
N PHE A 33 23.16 13.32 3.31
CA PHE A 33 23.31 13.58 1.88
C PHE A 33 22.63 14.90 1.50
N VAL A 34 23.18 15.57 0.47
CA VAL A 34 22.62 16.78 -0.15
C VAL A 34 22.15 16.49 -1.56
N PHE A 35 21.05 17.13 -1.95
CA PHE A 35 20.51 17.06 -3.28
C PHE A 35 21.49 17.61 -4.33
N LYS A 36 21.69 16.89 -5.42
CA LYS A 36 22.51 17.30 -6.55
C LYS A 36 21.70 17.52 -7.81
N ARG A 37 20.88 16.54 -8.18
CA ARG A 37 20.17 16.56 -9.44
C ARG A 37 18.93 15.66 -9.40
N TRP A 38 17.88 16.08 -10.08
CA TRP A 38 16.71 15.26 -10.41
C TRP A 38 16.51 15.26 -11.93
N VAL A 39 16.49 14.08 -12.51
CA VAL A 39 16.09 13.84 -13.89
C VAL A 39 14.70 13.19 -13.84
N SER A 40 13.69 13.94 -14.24
CA SER A 40 12.29 13.49 -14.12
C SER A 40 12.07 12.18 -14.89
N GLY A 41 11.45 11.20 -14.22
CA GLY A 41 11.18 9.87 -14.77
C GLY A 41 12.40 8.93 -14.83
N ASP A 42 13.62 9.38 -14.48
CA ASP A 42 14.83 8.59 -14.56
C ASP A 42 15.49 8.39 -13.18
N ARG A 43 15.96 9.47 -12.53
CA ARG A 43 16.72 9.33 -11.28
C ARG A 43 16.82 10.60 -10.44
N VAL A 44 17.16 10.40 -9.16
CA VAL A 44 17.61 11.43 -8.23
C VAL A 44 19.05 11.13 -7.81
N GLU A 45 19.93 12.14 -7.90
CA GLU A 45 21.34 12.06 -7.50
C GLU A 45 21.58 12.88 -6.22
N LEU A 46 22.22 12.27 -5.25
CA LEU A 46 22.60 12.87 -3.98
C LEU A 46 24.13 12.77 -3.80
N GLY A 47 24.72 13.76 -3.14
CA GLY A 47 26.12 13.73 -2.71
C GLY A 47 26.23 13.74 -1.20
N SER A 48 27.33 13.24 -0.62
CA SER A 48 27.56 13.33 0.82
C SER A 48 27.55 14.78 1.30
N ASN A 49 26.96 15.02 2.49
CA ASN A 49 26.91 16.33 3.12
C ASN A 49 28.17 16.57 3.94
N PRO A 50 29.08 17.49 3.51
CA PRO A 50 30.30 17.76 4.26
C PRO A 50 30.03 18.39 5.64
N ASN A 51 28.89 19.04 5.80
CA ASN A 51 28.49 19.74 7.02
C ASN A 51 27.49 18.91 7.86
N TYR A 52 27.37 17.60 7.60
CA TYR A 52 26.47 16.77 8.39
C TYR A 52 26.91 16.73 9.86
N TRP A 53 25.95 16.93 10.75
CA TRP A 53 26.16 17.03 12.20
C TRP A 53 26.38 15.68 12.89
N GLY A 54 25.98 14.56 12.24
CA GLY A 54 26.18 13.20 12.74
C GLY A 54 27.40 12.52 12.11
N GLU A 55 27.44 11.19 12.20
CA GLU A 55 28.49 10.38 11.57
C GLU A 55 28.40 10.50 10.04
N LYS A 56 29.51 10.82 9.42
CA LYS A 56 29.58 11.04 7.97
C LYS A 56 29.35 9.73 7.22
N PRO A 57 28.53 9.71 6.15
CA PRO A 57 28.32 8.52 5.36
C PRO A 57 29.62 8.08 4.67
N ALA A 58 29.84 6.76 4.61
CA ALA A 58 30.95 6.18 3.87
C ALA A 58 30.83 6.41 2.35
N LEU A 59 29.60 6.47 1.84
CA LEU A 59 29.30 6.71 0.44
C LEU A 59 29.44 8.20 0.09
N LYS A 60 30.14 8.50 -1.00
CA LYS A 60 30.28 9.88 -1.51
C LYS A 60 29.04 10.34 -2.28
N THR A 61 28.35 9.40 -2.93
CA THR A 61 27.16 9.63 -3.75
C THR A 61 26.14 8.53 -3.53
N ALA A 62 24.86 8.87 -3.70
CA ALA A 62 23.75 7.93 -3.76
C ALA A 62 22.85 8.31 -4.93
N THR A 63 22.50 7.36 -5.78
CA THR A 63 21.62 7.57 -6.94
C THR A 63 20.40 6.68 -6.83
N PHE A 64 19.22 7.29 -6.82
CA PHE A 64 17.95 6.58 -6.83
C PHE A 64 17.42 6.54 -8.25
N LYS A 65 17.45 5.37 -8.89
CA LYS A 65 16.91 5.14 -10.25
C LYS A 65 15.45 4.72 -10.18
N PHE A 66 14.63 5.19 -11.09
CA PHE A 66 13.23 4.80 -11.21
C PHE A 66 13.11 3.70 -12.28
N ILE A 67 12.86 2.47 -11.87
CA ILE A 67 12.75 1.30 -12.73
C ILE A 67 11.38 0.64 -12.47
N PRO A 68 10.32 1.04 -13.19
CA PRO A 68 8.97 0.57 -12.93
C PRO A 68 8.70 -0.87 -13.42
N ASP A 69 9.46 -1.34 -14.41
CA ASP A 69 9.30 -2.68 -14.97
C ASP A 69 10.10 -3.72 -14.18
N ALA A 70 9.44 -4.80 -13.76
CA ALA A 70 10.05 -5.84 -12.93
C ALA A 70 11.18 -6.59 -13.65
N ALA A 71 11.05 -6.87 -14.97
CA ALA A 71 12.08 -7.56 -15.75
C ALA A 71 13.29 -6.65 -15.95
N ALA A 72 13.08 -5.36 -16.20
CA ALA A 72 14.15 -4.37 -16.27
C ALA A 72 14.89 -4.22 -14.92
N ALA A 73 14.18 -4.29 -13.78
CA ALA A 73 14.78 -4.26 -12.45
C ALA A 73 15.68 -5.48 -12.21
N VAL A 74 15.22 -6.68 -12.56
CA VAL A 74 16.04 -7.92 -12.51
C VAL A 74 17.28 -7.78 -13.38
N ALA A 75 17.14 -7.31 -14.63
CA ALA A 75 18.27 -7.12 -15.53
C ALA A 75 19.27 -6.10 -14.97
N ALA A 76 18.81 -4.97 -14.41
CA ALA A 76 19.66 -3.92 -13.87
C ALA A 76 20.50 -4.39 -12.68
N ILE A 77 19.93 -5.15 -11.74
CA ILE A 77 20.70 -5.68 -10.59
C ILE A 77 21.66 -6.78 -11.03
N MET A 78 21.27 -7.63 -11.98
CA MET A 78 22.14 -8.68 -12.52
C MET A 78 23.33 -8.12 -13.29
N ALA A 79 23.15 -6.99 -13.99
CA ALA A 79 24.20 -6.29 -14.74
C ALA A 79 25.11 -5.42 -13.84
N GLY A 80 24.71 -5.16 -12.59
CA GLY A 80 25.41 -4.22 -11.70
C GLY A 80 25.11 -2.74 -12.01
N ASP A 81 24.05 -2.45 -12.74
CA ASP A 81 23.58 -1.09 -13.01
C ASP A 81 22.93 -0.43 -11.78
N VAL A 82 22.52 -1.23 -10.82
CA VAL A 82 22.06 -0.85 -9.49
C VAL A 82 22.67 -1.78 -8.45
N ASP A 83 22.90 -1.25 -7.25
CA ASP A 83 23.51 -1.99 -6.14
C ASP A 83 22.48 -2.61 -5.19
N ALA A 84 21.29 -2.02 -5.09
CA ALA A 84 20.25 -2.48 -4.16
C ALA A 84 18.85 -2.07 -4.59
N PHE A 85 17.86 -2.85 -4.17
CA PHE A 85 16.45 -2.50 -4.15
C PHE A 85 15.93 -2.54 -2.72
N ALA A 86 15.31 -1.45 -2.25
CA ALA A 86 14.62 -1.44 -0.95
C ALA A 86 13.34 -2.29 -0.98
N ASN A 87 12.60 -2.23 -2.11
CA ASN A 87 11.48 -3.10 -2.43
C ASN A 87 11.72 -3.72 -3.79
N PHE A 88 12.05 -5.01 -3.81
CA PHE A 88 12.33 -5.70 -5.05
C PHE A 88 11.01 -6.05 -5.78
N PRO A 89 10.80 -5.58 -7.03
CA PRO A 89 9.50 -5.69 -7.71
C PRO A 89 9.20 -7.06 -8.31
N ALA A 90 10.13 -8.02 -8.24
CA ALA A 90 10.01 -9.37 -8.78
C ALA A 90 10.16 -10.45 -7.69
N PRO A 91 9.20 -10.58 -6.75
CA PRO A 91 9.31 -11.51 -5.63
C PRO A 91 9.52 -12.97 -6.08
N GLU A 92 9.00 -13.37 -7.24
CA GLU A 92 9.24 -14.69 -7.86
C GLU A 92 10.71 -15.02 -8.11
N MET A 93 11.54 -13.98 -8.27
CA MET A 93 12.97 -14.13 -8.54
C MET A 93 13.82 -14.15 -7.25
N ALA A 94 13.25 -13.89 -6.09
CA ALA A 94 13.99 -13.81 -4.83
C ALA A 94 14.78 -15.09 -4.51
N GLY A 95 14.21 -16.27 -4.84
CA GLY A 95 14.88 -17.56 -4.67
C GLY A 95 16.16 -17.69 -5.51
N GLN A 96 16.19 -17.14 -6.73
CA GLN A 96 17.38 -17.12 -7.57
C GLN A 96 18.48 -16.28 -6.93
N PHE A 97 18.16 -15.09 -6.43
CA PHE A 97 19.14 -14.21 -5.78
C PHE A 97 19.65 -14.76 -4.45
N LYS A 98 18.82 -15.46 -3.68
CA LYS A 98 19.24 -16.14 -2.43
C LYS A 98 20.29 -17.22 -2.68
N ASN A 99 20.27 -17.86 -3.84
CA ASN A 99 21.19 -18.92 -4.23
C ASN A 99 22.46 -18.41 -4.97
N ASP A 100 22.57 -17.11 -5.21
CA ASP A 100 23.72 -16.49 -5.87
C ASP A 100 24.54 -15.70 -4.87
N SER A 101 25.78 -16.12 -4.62
CA SER A 101 26.67 -15.51 -3.62
C SER A 101 27.04 -14.03 -3.87
N ARG A 102 26.73 -13.51 -5.06
CA ARG A 102 26.89 -12.08 -5.36
C ARG A 102 25.86 -11.19 -4.66
N PHE A 103 24.75 -11.77 -4.21
CA PHE A 103 23.61 -11.02 -3.68
C PHE A 103 23.32 -11.39 -2.23
N SER A 104 22.76 -10.43 -1.50
CA SER A 104 22.16 -10.64 -0.19
C SER A 104 20.67 -10.30 -0.28
N VAL A 105 19.81 -11.25 0.01
CA VAL A 105 18.35 -11.05 0.07
C VAL A 105 17.95 -10.97 1.52
N VAL A 106 17.40 -9.83 1.93
CA VAL A 106 16.88 -9.60 3.28
C VAL A 106 15.36 -9.57 3.21
N GLU A 107 14.71 -10.36 4.03
CA GLU A 107 13.26 -10.32 4.23
C GLU A 107 12.96 -9.64 5.55
N GLY A 108 11.96 -8.76 5.55
CA GLY A 108 11.54 -8.05 6.74
C GLY A 108 10.05 -7.76 6.72
N SER A 109 9.47 -7.58 7.90
CA SER A 109 8.11 -7.08 8.06
C SER A 109 8.11 -5.57 8.16
N THR A 110 7.10 -4.93 7.57
CA THR A 110 6.88 -3.49 7.64
C THR A 110 5.54 -3.20 8.31
N GLU A 111 5.28 -1.95 8.65
CA GLU A 111 3.96 -1.51 9.13
C GLU A 111 2.92 -1.42 7.99
N GLY A 112 3.34 -1.63 6.74
CA GLY A 112 2.46 -1.52 5.59
C GLY A 112 1.39 -2.60 5.56
N GLU A 113 0.12 -2.20 5.49
CA GLU A 113 -1.00 -3.08 5.22
C GLU A 113 -1.55 -2.86 3.82
N THR A 114 -1.67 -3.95 3.07
CA THR A 114 -2.33 -3.95 1.76
C THR A 114 -3.80 -4.29 1.94
N ILE A 115 -4.67 -3.38 1.53
CA ILE A 115 -6.11 -3.51 1.70
C ILE A 115 -6.84 -3.46 0.36
N LEU A 116 -7.94 -4.23 0.27
CA LEU A 116 -8.98 -4.04 -0.74
C LEU A 116 -10.00 -3.05 -0.18
N SER A 117 -9.99 -1.84 -0.69
CA SER A 117 -10.94 -0.80 -0.28
C SER A 117 -12.18 -0.80 -1.17
N THR A 118 -13.35 -0.70 -0.54
CA THR A 118 -14.63 -0.45 -1.21
C THR A 118 -15.03 1.02 -1.03
N ASN A 119 -15.69 1.61 -2.03
CA ASN A 119 -16.35 2.90 -1.84
C ASN A 119 -17.62 2.72 -1.02
N ASN A 120 -17.57 3.02 0.27
CA ASN A 120 -18.66 2.71 1.22
C ASN A 120 -19.94 3.52 1.01
N GLN A 121 -19.93 4.55 0.17
CA GLN A 121 -21.14 5.33 -0.15
C GLN A 121 -21.73 4.99 -1.51
N LYS A 122 -21.00 4.26 -2.36
CA LYS A 122 -21.44 3.90 -3.70
C LYS A 122 -22.28 2.61 -3.67
N VAL A 123 -23.43 2.61 -4.34
CA VAL A 123 -24.23 1.40 -4.56
C VAL A 123 -23.46 0.44 -5.47
N PRO A 124 -23.38 -0.87 -5.16
CA PRO A 124 -24.03 -1.57 -4.04
C PRO A 124 -23.17 -1.68 -2.77
N PHE A 125 -21.97 -1.09 -2.72
CA PHE A 125 -21.00 -1.24 -1.63
C PHE A 125 -21.38 -0.47 -0.35
N ASN A 126 -22.40 0.38 -0.41
CA ASN A 126 -23.03 1.00 0.76
C ASN A 126 -23.82 -0.03 1.60
N ASP A 127 -24.19 -1.18 1.04
CA ASP A 127 -24.81 -2.28 1.78
C ASP A 127 -23.77 -3.12 2.51
N LEU A 128 -23.92 -3.26 3.82
CA LEU A 128 -23.02 -4.06 4.66
C LEU A 128 -23.00 -5.54 4.26
N ARG A 129 -24.12 -6.08 3.76
CA ARG A 129 -24.20 -7.48 3.31
C ARG A 129 -23.32 -7.72 2.10
N VAL A 130 -23.27 -6.76 1.16
CA VAL A 130 -22.36 -6.82 -0.01
C VAL A 130 -20.91 -6.79 0.43
N ARG A 131 -20.52 -5.89 1.36
CA ARG A 131 -19.14 -5.84 1.86
C ARG A 131 -18.73 -7.11 2.61
N ARG A 132 -19.64 -7.69 3.40
CA ARG A 132 -19.41 -8.98 4.08
C ARG A 132 -19.32 -10.13 3.08
N ALA A 133 -20.12 -10.12 2.03
CA ALA A 133 -20.01 -11.10 0.95
C ALA A 133 -18.63 -11.05 0.29
N ILE A 134 -18.12 -9.86 0.00
CA ILE A 134 -16.76 -9.67 -0.50
C ILE A 134 -15.72 -10.25 0.46
N ALA A 135 -15.85 -9.96 1.77
CA ALA A 135 -14.92 -10.50 2.76
C ALA A 135 -14.91 -12.04 2.82
N HIS A 136 -16.08 -12.69 2.75
CA HIS A 136 -16.20 -14.15 2.69
C HIS A 136 -15.78 -14.76 1.35
N ALA A 137 -15.84 -14.01 0.25
CA ALA A 137 -15.41 -14.47 -1.07
C ALA A 137 -13.89 -14.61 -1.20
N LEU A 138 -13.12 -13.89 -0.37
CA LEU A 138 -11.68 -13.79 -0.50
C LEU A 138 -10.93 -14.80 0.40
N ASN A 139 -9.91 -15.43 -0.18
CA ASN A 139 -8.87 -16.18 0.53
C ASN A 139 -7.58 -15.36 0.53
N ALA A 140 -7.30 -14.71 1.64
CA ALA A 140 -6.15 -13.81 1.75
C ALA A 140 -4.81 -14.53 1.54
N GLN A 141 -4.67 -15.80 1.96
CA GLN A 141 -3.45 -16.56 1.73
C GLN A 141 -3.21 -16.83 0.24
N GLU A 142 -4.23 -17.24 -0.50
CA GLU A 142 -4.12 -17.43 -1.97
C GLU A 142 -3.77 -16.12 -2.69
N ILE A 143 -4.23 -14.97 -2.17
CA ILE A 143 -3.86 -13.66 -2.74
C ILE A 143 -2.37 -13.38 -2.48
N VAL A 144 -1.87 -13.61 -1.28
CA VAL A 144 -0.43 -13.47 -0.96
C VAL A 144 0.41 -14.40 -1.81
N ASP A 145 0.02 -15.67 -1.93
CA ASP A 145 0.75 -16.67 -2.70
C ASP A 145 0.77 -16.33 -4.20
N GLY A 146 -0.38 -15.95 -4.77
CA GLY A 146 -0.51 -15.64 -6.19
C GLY A 146 0.10 -14.30 -6.60
N ALA A 147 -0.02 -13.27 -5.75
CA ALA A 147 0.49 -11.93 -6.05
C ALA A 147 1.97 -11.76 -5.66
N MET A 148 2.37 -12.30 -4.51
CA MET A 148 3.64 -12.00 -3.86
C MET A 148 4.49 -13.25 -3.61
N PHE A 149 4.11 -14.42 -4.17
CA PHE A 149 4.88 -15.67 -4.05
C PHE A 149 5.16 -16.07 -2.59
N GLY A 150 4.21 -15.85 -1.69
CA GLY A 150 4.31 -16.13 -0.27
C GLY A 150 5.02 -15.05 0.55
N TYR A 151 5.55 -13.98 -0.07
CA TYR A 151 6.15 -12.85 0.65
C TYR A 151 5.09 -11.89 1.15
N GLY A 152 4.48 -12.24 2.29
CA GLY A 152 3.45 -11.46 2.94
C GLY A 152 2.77 -12.27 4.04
N THR A 153 2.03 -11.60 4.90
CA THR A 153 1.27 -12.23 5.97
C THR A 153 -0.17 -11.75 5.92
N PRO A 154 -1.16 -12.64 5.79
CA PRO A 154 -2.56 -12.23 5.92
C PRO A 154 -2.83 -11.61 7.30
N ILE A 155 -3.54 -10.49 7.31
CA ILE A 155 -3.92 -9.77 8.52
C ILE A 155 -5.44 -9.69 8.64
N GLY A 156 -5.95 -9.59 9.87
CA GLY A 156 -7.37 -9.48 10.16
C GLY A 156 -7.78 -8.13 10.74
N THR A 157 -6.81 -7.24 10.92
CA THR A 157 -7.00 -5.88 11.47
C THR A 157 -6.11 -4.89 10.74
N HIS A 158 -6.22 -3.61 11.10
CA HIS A 158 -5.48 -2.51 10.48
C HIS A 158 -3.96 -2.57 10.72
N PHE A 159 -3.51 -3.14 11.84
CA PHE A 159 -2.07 -3.17 12.19
C PHE A 159 -1.38 -4.45 11.73
N ALA A 160 -0.07 -4.35 11.49
CA ALA A 160 0.80 -5.49 11.21
C ALA A 160 0.96 -6.40 12.45
N PRO A 161 1.20 -7.72 12.29
CA PRO A 161 1.24 -8.67 13.42
C PRO A 161 2.29 -8.38 14.48
N HIS A 162 3.37 -7.66 14.17
CA HIS A 162 4.40 -7.26 15.14
C HIS A 162 4.04 -5.97 15.89
N HIS A 163 3.01 -5.25 15.48
CA HIS A 163 2.56 -4.03 16.16
C HIS A 163 1.90 -4.37 17.51
N PRO A 164 2.20 -3.64 18.60
CA PRO A 164 1.65 -3.94 19.93
C PRO A 164 0.12 -3.89 20.03
N ALA A 165 -0.53 -3.12 19.17
CA ALA A 165 -2.00 -3.02 19.10
C ALA A 165 -2.65 -4.03 18.14
N TYR A 166 -1.89 -4.96 17.55
CA TYR A 166 -2.45 -5.97 16.67
C TYR A 166 -3.39 -6.92 17.41
N VAL A 167 -4.54 -7.18 16.80
CA VAL A 167 -5.49 -8.21 17.24
C VAL A 167 -5.75 -9.15 16.07
N ASP A 168 -5.57 -10.45 16.24
CA ASP A 168 -5.84 -11.42 15.18
C ASP A 168 -7.35 -11.66 15.04
N LEU A 169 -7.95 -11.06 14.03
CA LEU A 169 -9.35 -11.21 13.66
C LEU A 169 -9.54 -11.92 12.31
N LYS A 170 -8.52 -12.60 11.78
CA LYS A 170 -8.59 -13.33 10.51
C LYS A 170 -9.76 -14.31 10.41
N GLY A 171 -10.14 -14.88 11.54
CA GLY A 171 -11.28 -15.80 11.64
C GLY A 171 -12.67 -15.15 11.66
N LEU A 172 -12.77 -13.80 11.68
CA LEU A 172 -14.06 -13.11 11.74
C LEU A 172 -14.87 -13.26 10.44
N TYR A 173 -14.18 -13.26 9.31
CA TYR A 173 -14.75 -13.47 7.97
C TYR A 173 -13.97 -14.58 7.25
N PRO A 174 -14.17 -15.86 7.63
CA PRO A 174 -13.48 -16.97 6.97
C PRO A 174 -13.90 -17.05 5.51
N HIS A 175 -12.99 -17.52 4.65
CA HIS A 175 -13.30 -17.78 3.24
C HIS A 175 -14.45 -18.80 3.14
N ASP A 176 -15.59 -18.35 2.65
CA ASP A 176 -16.83 -19.12 2.51
C ASP A 176 -17.62 -18.60 1.31
N PRO A 177 -17.35 -19.11 0.10
CA PRO A 177 -18.04 -18.68 -1.12
C PRO A 177 -19.55 -18.89 -1.09
N GLU A 178 -20.04 -19.91 -0.40
CA GLU A 178 -21.49 -20.16 -0.32
C GLU A 178 -22.18 -19.12 0.56
N LYS A 179 -21.57 -18.76 1.68
CA LYS A 179 -22.04 -17.66 2.51
C LYS A 179 -21.98 -16.32 1.78
N ALA A 180 -20.93 -16.10 0.96
CA ALA A 180 -20.83 -14.91 0.12
C ALA A 180 -22.02 -14.80 -0.86
N LYS A 181 -22.36 -15.90 -1.56
CA LYS A 181 -23.52 -15.97 -2.47
C LYS A 181 -24.83 -15.71 -1.73
N ALA A 182 -25.01 -16.30 -0.56
CA ALA A 182 -26.21 -16.09 0.26
C ALA A 182 -26.37 -14.61 0.65
N LEU A 183 -25.31 -13.96 1.11
CA LEU A 183 -25.31 -12.54 1.47
C LEU A 183 -25.60 -11.63 0.25
N LEU A 184 -25.06 -11.97 -0.92
CA LEU A 184 -25.38 -11.24 -2.17
C LEU A 184 -26.86 -11.39 -2.52
N ALA A 185 -27.43 -12.60 -2.43
CA ALA A 185 -28.84 -12.83 -2.69
C ALA A 185 -29.73 -12.05 -1.71
N GLU A 186 -29.41 -12.05 -0.41
CA GLU A 186 -30.11 -11.26 0.61
C GLU A 186 -30.02 -9.75 0.35
N ALA A 187 -28.91 -9.29 -0.24
CA ALA A 187 -28.72 -7.90 -0.64
C ALA A 187 -29.44 -7.52 -1.94
N GLY A 188 -30.12 -8.48 -2.61
CA GLY A 188 -30.85 -8.25 -3.86
C GLY A 188 -30.07 -8.60 -5.13
N PHE A 189 -28.92 -9.30 -5.01
CA PHE A 189 -28.06 -9.69 -6.12
C PHE A 189 -27.93 -11.22 -6.26
N PRO A 190 -29.04 -11.98 -6.40
CA PRO A 190 -29.00 -13.45 -6.49
C PRO A 190 -28.28 -13.96 -7.75
N ASN A 191 -28.17 -13.13 -8.78
CA ASN A 191 -27.48 -13.44 -10.03
C ASN A 191 -26.08 -12.78 -10.11
N GLY A 192 -25.56 -12.28 -8.98
CA GLY A 192 -24.30 -11.57 -8.91
C GLY A 192 -24.40 -10.09 -9.29
N LEU A 193 -23.25 -9.43 -9.39
CA LEU A 193 -23.13 -8.01 -9.74
C LEU A 193 -21.87 -7.75 -10.54
N LYS A 194 -21.82 -6.58 -11.18
CA LYS A 194 -20.63 -6.09 -11.89
C LYS A 194 -20.01 -4.92 -11.14
N ALA A 195 -18.69 -4.85 -11.12
CA ALA A 195 -17.95 -3.77 -10.50
C ALA A 195 -16.61 -3.54 -11.21
N THR A 196 -15.99 -2.41 -10.90
CA THR A 196 -14.64 -2.08 -11.37
C THR A 196 -13.63 -2.18 -10.23
N LEU A 197 -12.40 -2.58 -10.55
CA LEU A 197 -11.28 -2.61 -9.61
C LEU A 197 -10.13 -1.77 -10.17
N LYS A 198 -9.92 -0.57 -9.62
CA LYS A 198 -8.82 0.33 -10.01
C LYS A 198 -7.53 -0.09 -9.33
N LEU A 199 -6.49 -0.34 -10.14
CA LEU A 199 -5.23 -0.95 -9.72
C LEU A 199 -4.05 0.00 -9.98
N PRO A 200 -3.42 0.55 -8.92
CA PRO A 200 -2.16 1.30 -9.05
C PRO A 200 -1.02 0.40 -9.53
N PRO A 201 0.16 0.98 -9.91
CA PRO A 201 1.22 0.23 -10.56
C PRO A 201 1.86 -0.93 -9.78
N PRO A 202 1.96 -0.93 -8.43
CA PRO A 202 2.71 -1.96 -7.72
C PRO A 202 2.21 -3.38 -7.94
N THR A 203 3.14 -4.34 -7.89
CA THR A 203 2.90 -5.78 -8.11
C THR A 203 1.78 -6.32 -7.22
N TYR A 204 1.75 -5.95 -5.93
CA TYR A 204 0.70 -6.38 -5.01
C TYR A 204 -0.70 -6.01 -5.50
N ALA A 205 -0.86 -4.85 -6.18
CA ALA A 205 -2.14 -4.41 -6.69
C ALA A 205 -2.47 -5.07 -8.03
N ARG A 206 -1.55 -5.04 -9.01
CA ARG A 206 -1.78 -5.59 -10.35
C ARG A 206 -2.05 -7.09 -10.31
N ARG A 207 -1.13 -7.88 -9.76
CA ARG A 207 -1.29 -9.34 -9.62
C ARG A 207 -2.34 -9.71 -8.58
N GLY A 208 -2.42 -8.99 -7.45
CA GLY A 208 -3.46 -9.21 -6.45
C GLY A 208 -4.86 -8.99 -7.00
N GLY A 209 -5.04 -8.01 -7.88
CA GLY A 209 -6.29 -7.76 -8.58
C GLY A 209 -6.75 -8.93 -9.44
N GLU A 210 -5.82 -9.60 -10.14
CA GLU A 210 -6.13 -10.80 -10.96
C GLU A 210 -6.60 -11.97 -10.09
N VAL A 211 -5.94 -12.22 -8.95
CA VAL A 211 -6.35 -13.27 -8.02
C VAL A 211 -7.72 -12.95 -7.41
N ILE A 212 -7.92 -11.70 -6.98
CA ILE A 212 -9.20 -11.24 -6.44
C ILE A 212 -10.33 -11.35 -7.46
N GLN A 213 -10.09 -10.96 -8.72
CA GLN A 213 -11.05 -11.11 -9.82
C GLN A 213 -11.50 -12.58 -9.96
N ALA A 214 -10.54 -13.52 -9.96
CA ALA A 214 -10.82 -14.94 -10.09
C ALA A 214 -11.63 -15.49 -8.88
N GLN A 215 -11.35 -15.03 -7.66
CA GLN A 215 -12.09 -15.42 -6.47
C GLN A 215 -13.50 -14.82 -6.46
N MET A 216 -13.64 -13.56 -6.80
CA MET A 216 -14.92 -12.85 -6.89
C MET A 216 -15.86 -13.46 -7.93
N ALA A 217 -15.32 -13.91 -9.08
CA ALA A 217 -16.08 -14.57 -10.12
C ALA A 217 -16.76 -15.86 -9.63
N LYS A 218 -16.15 -16.60 -8.68
CA LYS A 218 -16.74 -17.83 -8.08
C LYS A 218 -18.03 -17.56 -7.31
N VAL A 219 -18.24 -16.33 -6.85
CA VAL A 219 -19.43 -15.92 -6.12
C VAL A 219 -20.40 -15.05 -6.94
N GLY A 220 -20.10 -14.88 -8.25
CA GLY A 220 -20.95 -14.12 -9.16
C GLY A 220 -20.63 -12.62 -9.21
N ILE A 221 -19.51 -12.16 -8.64
CA ILE A 221 -19.06 -10.77 -8.80
C ILE A 221 -18.10 -10.70 -9.99
N GLU A 222 -18.55 -10.05 -11.06
CA GLU A 222 -17.74 -9.81 -12.27
C GLU A 222 -16.98 -8.50 -12.10
N LEU A 223 -15.63 -8.60 -11.98
CA LEU A 223 -14.76 -7.44 -11.85
C LEU A 223 -14.12 -7.07 -13.19
N GLU A 224 -14.22 -5.81 -13.57
CA GLU A 224 -13.40 -5.21 -14.61
C GLU A 224 -12.13 -4.61 -13.96
N LEU A 225 -10.96 -5.10 -14.36
CA LEU A 225 -9.67 -4.59 -13.87
C LEU A 225 -9.29 -3.34 -14.66
N ILE A 226 -9.07 -2.23 -13.96
CA ILE A 226 -8.70 -0.94 -14.54
C ILE A 226 -7.30 -0.53 -14.01
N PRO A 227 -6.22 -0.84 -14.76
CA PRO A 227 -4.89 -0.37 -14.43
C PRO A 227 -4.82 1.16 -14.54
N VAL A 228 -4.29 1.80 -13.51
CA VAL A 228 -4.10 3.26 -13.46
C VAL A 228 -2.67 3.59 -13.00
N GLU A 229 -2.16 4.74 -13.43
CA GLU A 229 -0.91 5.27 -12.90
C GLU A 229 -1.15 6.02 -11.58
N TRP A 230 -0.10 6.25 -10.76
CA TRP A 230 -0.26 6.90 -9.46
C TRP A 230 -0.92 8.27 -9.54
N ALA A 231 -0.60 9.08 -10.54
CA ALA A 231 -1.24 10.39 -10.71
C ALA A 231 -2.74 10.26 -10.97
N GLN A 232 -3.16 9.25 -11.75
CA GLN A 232 -4.56 8.95 -12.02
C GLN A 232 -5.25 8.38 -10.78
N TRP A 233 -4.58 7.50 -10.03
CA TRP A 233 -5.12 6.97 -8.78
C TRP A 233 -5.37 8.08 -7.76
N LEU A 234 -4.40 8.97 -7.57
CA LEU A 234 -4.52 10.12 -6.67
C LEU A 234 -5.67 11.06 -7.09
N ASP A 235 -5.86 11.24 -8.37
CA ASP A 235 -6.95 12.09 -8.87
C ASP A 235 -8.30 11.39 -8.79
N GLN A 236 -8.43 10.22 -9.42
CA GLN A 236 -9.71 9.54 -9.55
C GLN A 236 -10.17 8.91 -8.24
N VAL A 237 -9.30 8.12 -7.56
CA VAL A 237 -9.65 7.38 -6.36
C VAL A 237 -9.57 8.27 -5.13
N PHE A 238 -8.41 8.85 -4.85
CA PHE A 238 -8.17 9.56 -3.59
C PHE A 238 -8.92 10.90 -3.51
N ARG A 239 -8.88 11.72 -4.56
CA ARG A 239 -9.53 13.06 -4.54
C ARG A 239 -11.00 12.99 -4.91
N ASN A 240 -11.32 12.36 -6.04
CA ASN A 240 -12.66 12.41 -6.63
C ASN A 240 -13.57 11.26 -6.15
N LYS A 241 -13.04 10.22 -5.45
CA LYS A 241 -13.80 9.05 -4.97
C LYS A 241 -14.52 8.32 -6.12
N ASP A 242 -14.00 8.43 -7.35
CA ASP A 242 -14.55 7.79 -8.53
C ASP A 242 -13.96 6.37 -8.68
N PHE A 243 -14.48 5.44 -7.90
CA PHE A 243 -14.11 4.03 -7.94
C PHE A 243 -15.20 3.17 -7.29
N ASP A 244 -15.20 1.88 -7.59
CA ASP A 244 -15.97 0.85 -6.88
C ASP A 244 -15.08 0.18 -5.83
N LEU A 245 -13.99 -0.43 -6.30
CA LEU A 245 -12.95 -1.06 -5.48
C LEU A 245 -11.56 -0.59 -5.93
N THR A 246 -10.62 -0.64 -4.99
CA THR A 246 -9.19 -0.41 -5.27
C THR A 246 -8.34 -1.21 -4.31
N ILE A 247 -7.10 -1.52 -4.72
CA ILE A 247 -6.08 -2.12 -3.84
C ILE A 247 -4.99 -1.09 -3.62
N VAL A 248 -4.63 -0.85 -2.36
CA VAL A 248 -3.51 0.03 -2.01
C VAL A 248 -2.86 -0.45 -0.72
N SER A 249 -1.55 -0.27 -0.61
CA SER A 249 -0.81 -0.48 0.63
C SER A 249 -0.67 0.85 1.37
N HIS A 250 -1.19 0.91 2.58
CA HIS A 250 -0.95 1.99 3.53
C HIS A 250 0.33 1.69 4.31
N THR A 251 1.14 2.69 4.53
CA THR A 251 2.45 2.55 5.19
C THR A 251 2.60 3.52 6.37
N GLU A 252 1.55 4.29 6.64
CA GLU A 252 1.52 5.28 7.70
C GLU A 252 1.28 4.61 9.04
N PRO A 253 2.28 4.56 9.93
CA PRO A 253 2.11 3.95 11.23
C PRO A 253 1.12 4.78 12.08
N MET A 254 0.33 4.10 12.91
CA MET A 254 -0.63 4.72 13.83
C MET A 254 -1.75 5.52 13.15
N ASP A 255 -2.08 5.22 11.90
CA ASP A 255 -3.05 5.97 11.11
C ASP A 255 -4.51 5.46 11.20
N ILE A 256 -4.82 4.58 12.15
CA ILE A 256 -6.19 4.04 12.36
C ILE A 256 -7.28 5.12 12.40
N GLY A 257 -6.91 6.36 12.69
CA GLY A 257 -7.79 7.53 12.62
C GLY A 257 -8.31 7.85 11.21
N ILE A 258 -7.76 7.26 10.15
CA ILE A 258 -8.28 7.45 8.77
C ILE A 258 -9.74 7.01 8.63
N TYR A 259 -10.17 6.00 9.39
CA TYR A 259 -11.55 5.51 9.38
C TYR A 259 -12.55 6.48 10.02
N THR A 260 -12.10 7.52 10.70
CA THR A 260 -12.95 8.57 11.28
C THR A 260 -13.03 9.82 10.40
N ARG A 261 -12.23 9.91 9.35
CA ARG A 261 -12.24 11.06 8.43
C ARG A 261 -13.39 10.92 7.43
N PRO A 262 -14.37 11.82 7.45
CA PRO A 262 -15.58 11.68 6.63
C PRO A 262 -15.32 11.78 5.13
N ASP A 263 -14.23 12.44 4.74
CA ASP A 263 -13.80 12.68 3.36
C ASP A 263 -12.65 11.78 2.91
N TYR A 264 -12.21 10.81 3.75
CA TYR A 264 -11.19 9.88 3.31
C TYR A 264 -11.68 9.04 2.14
N TYR A 265 -10.80 8.61 1.25
CA TYR A 265 -11.20 8.13 -0.08
C TYR A 265 -12.21 6.98 -0.09
N PHE A 266 -12.20 6.09 0.90
CA PHE A 266 -13.15 4.97 0.99
C PHE A 266 -14.49 5.32 1.66
N LEU A 267 -14.66 6.56 2.18
CA LEU A 267 -15.90 7.13 2.69
C LEU A 267 -16.60 6.26 3.78
N TYR A 268 -15.82 5.60 4.63
CA TYR A 268 -16.34 4.83 5.75
C TYR A 268 -16.86 5.78 6.85
N GLN A 269 -18.02 5.44 7.42
CA GLN A 269 -18.63 6.20 8.51
C GLN A 269 -19.20 5.26 9.55
N ASN A 270 -18.79 5.41 10.81
CA ASN A 270 -19.30 4.67 11.94
C ASN A 270 -19.21 5.52 13.21
N PRO A 271 -20.34 6.07 13.72
CA PRO A 271 -20.34 6.92 14.93
C PRO A 271 -19.78 6.21 16.17
N GLY A 272 -20.02 4.89 16.32
CA GLY A 272 -19.48 4.11 17.43
C GLY A 272 -17.96 4.00 17.39
N PHE A 273 -17.40 3.79 16.20
CA PHE A 273 -15.94 3.78 16.00
C PHE A 273 -15.35 5.17 16.23
N ASN A 274 -16.00 6.24 15.76
CA ASN A 274 -15.55 7.61 15.97
C ASN A 274 -15.41 7.93 17.47
N ALA A 275 -16.39 7.54 18.29
CA ALA A 275 -16.35 7.74 19.74
C ALA A 275 -15.19 7.02 20.43
N ILE A 276 -14.82 5.81 19.92
CA ILE A 276 -13.66 5.05 20.42
C ILE A 276 -12.36 5.82 20.11
N ILE A 277 -12.20 6.29 18.86
CA ILE A 277 -11.00 7.05 18.46
C ILE A 277 -10.91 8.40 19.18
N GLU A 278 -12.02 9.08 19.40
CA GLU A 278 -12.03 10.30 20.22
C GLU A 278 -11.50 10.03 21.63
N THR A 279 -11.91 8.92 22.25
CA THR A 279 -11.39 8.50 23.56
C THR A 279 -9.90 8.20 23.50
N LEU A 280 -9.45 7.47 22.47
CA LEU A 280 -8.03 7.14 22.27
C LEU A 280 -7.15 8.39 22.13
N ASN A 281 -7.64 9.44 21.47
CA ASN A 281 -6.87 10.66 21.22
C ASN A 281 -6.65 11.52 22.50
N VAL A 282 -7.42 11.31 23.56
CA VAL A 282 -7.32 12.08 24.82
C VAL A 282 -6.70 11.29 25.97
N THR A 283 -6.46 9.99 25.78
CA THR A 283 -5.72 9.12 26.71
C THR A 283 -4.27 9.01 26.30
#